data_2e1a8141eb591b73ef57b86006acc402
#
_entry.id   2e1a8141eb591b73ef57b86006acc402
#
_cell.length_a   1.000
_cell.length_b   1.000
_cell.length_c   1.000
_cell.angle_alpha   90.00
_cell.angle_beta   90.00
_cell.angle_gamma   90.00
#
_symmetry.space_group_name_H-M   'P 1'
#
loop_
_entity.id
_entity.type
_entity.pdbx_description
1 polymer ?
#
loop_
_entity_poly.entity_id
_entity_poly.type
_entity_poly.pdbx_seq_one_letter_code
_entity_poly.pdbx_strand_id
1 'polypeptide(L)'
;MKVMCILTDGFEELEAVGTIALLRRADICIDVFAIDHTSAIGRFDITMSSLQELTDADPAAYDMLFLPGGPHYQKLESSEQVLTILKAFMEQGKLVSAICAAPTILGRQGYLKGKRYTCFTSMNEDFGG
;
A
#
# COMPACT_ATOMS: atom_id res chain seq x y z
N MET A 1 9.00 12.67 8.72
CA MET A 1 8.67 11.42 8.02
C MET A 1 7.71 11.72 6.88
N LYS A 2 8.00 11.16 5.72
CA LYS A 2 7.13 11.24 4.54
C LYS A 2 6.67 9.84 4.17
N VAL A 3 5.34 9.67 4.05
CA VAL A 3 4.72 8.39 3.74
C VAL A 3 4.19 8.40 2.31
N MET A 4 4.47 7.33 1.57
CA MET A 4 3.94 7.07 0.25
C MET A 4 2.83 6.03 0.36
N CYS A 5 1.61 6.37 -0.02
CA CYS A 5 0.49 5.44 -0.10
C CYS A 5 0.21 5.12 -1.56
N ILE A 6 0.07 3.84 -1.88
CA ILE A 6 -0.30 3.41 -3.24
C ILE A 6 -1.64 2.68 -3.16
N LEU A 7 -2.57 3.08 -4.01
CA LEU A 7 -3.86 2.41 -4.11
C LEU A 7 -4.39 2.44 -5.55
N THR A 8 -5.44 1.69 -5.79
CA THR A 8 -6.17 1.69 -7.06
C THR A 8 -7.61 1.26 -6.80
N ASP A 9 -8.42 1.13 -7.83
CA ASP A 9 -9.82 0.72 -7.70
C ASP A 9 -9.95 -0.57 -6.92
N GLY A 10 -10.87 -0.59 -5.97
CA GLY A 10 -11.08 -1.71 -5.07
C GLY A 10 -10.36 -1.59 -3.73
N PHE A 11 -9.77 -0.42 -3.42
CA PHE A 11 -9.20 -0.19 -2.09
C PHE A 11 -10.30 -0.22 -1.02
N GLU A 12 -9.94 -0.60 0.20
CA GLU A 12 -10.89 -0.58 1.33
C GLU A 12 -10.90 0.81 1.95
N GLU A 13 -12.07 1.47 1.91
CA GLU A 13 -12.20 2.89 2.27
C GLU A 13 -11.80 3.19 3.72
N LEU A 14 -12.24 2.38 4.66
CA LEU A 14 -11.93 2.63 6.06
C LEU A 14 -10.44 2.51 6.33
N GLU A 15 -9.79 1.50 5.76
CA GLU A 15 -8.36 1.28 5.95
C GLU A 15 -7.52 2.37 5.30
N ALA A 16 -7.87 2.77 4.09
CA ALA A 16 -7.13 3.81 3.37
C ALA A 16 -7.39 5.20 3.95
N VAL A 17 -8.64 5.64 3.93
CA VAL A 17 -9.01 7.01 4.31
C VAL A 17 -8.78 7.24 5.80
N GLY A 18 -9.14 6.28 6.64
CA GLY A 18 -8.93 6.38 8.08
C GLY A 18 -7.45 6.55 8.43
N THR A 19 -6.60 5.73 7.86
CA THR A 19 -5.15 5.81 8.10
C THR A 19 -4.57 7.13 7.58
N ILE A 20 -4.93 7.54 6.37
CA ILE A 20 -4.48 8.82 5.80
C ILE A 20 -4.90 9.99 6.69
N ALA A 21 -6.16 10.01 7.11
CA ALA A 21 -6.69 11.08 7.95
C ALA A 21 -5.98 11.15 9.31
N LEU A 22 -5.74 9.99 9.94
CA LEU A 22 -5.07 9.94 11.24
C LEU A 22 -3.62 10.39 11.14
N LEU A 23 -2.90 9.99 10.09
CA LEU A 23 -1.52 10.43 9.89
C LEU A 23 -1.45 11.95 9.67
N ARG A 24 -2.36 12.50 8.88
CA ARG A 24 -2.42 13.95 8.65
C ARG A 24 -2.77 14.72 9.92
N ARG A 25 -3.62 14.18 10.79
CA ARG A 25 -3.90 14.77 12.10
C ARG A 25 -2.67 14.80 12.99
N ALA A 26 -1.76 13.85 12.82
CA ALA A 26 -0.51 13.77 13.57
C ALA A 26 0.60 14.60 12.91
N ASP A 27 0.29 15.42 11.92
CA ASP A 27 1.24 16.23 11.14
C ASP A 27 2.28 15.38 10.40
N ILE A 28 1.93 14.14 10.07
CA ILE A 28 2.77 13.28 9.24
C ILE A 28 2.37 13.47 7.78
N CYS A 29 3.36 13.80 6.95
CA CYS A 29 3.15 13.98 5.51
C CYS A 29 2.86 12.63 4.87
N ILE A 30 1.72 12.52 4.19
CA ILE A 30 1.37 11.35 3.39
C ILE A 30 0.83 11.79 2.05
N ASP A 31 1.47 11.31 0.97
CA ASP A 31 1.02 11.50 -0.40
C ASP A 31 0.39 10.22 -0.92
N VAL A 32 -0.72 10.36 -1.64
CA VAL A 32 -1.51 9.24 -2.14
C VAL A 32 -1.38 9.16 -3.64
N PHE A 33 -0.95 8.00 -4.12
CA PHE A 33 -0.72 7.73 -5.54
C PHE A 33 -1.70 6.66 -6.02
N ALA A 34 -2.25 6.85 -7.19
CA ALA A 34 -3.09 5.87 -7.86
C ALA A 34 -2.36 5.29 -9.08
N ILE A 35 -2.65 4.03 -9.42
CA ILE A 35 -2.10 3.39 -10.60
C ILE A 35 -2.87 3.88 -11.83
N ASP A 36 -2.15 4.44 -12.82
CA ASP A 36 -2.65 4.86 -14.12
C ASP A 36 -3.75 5.94 -14.12
N HIS A 37 -4.10 6.48 -12.95
CA HIS A 37 -5.16 7.49 -12.81
C HIS A 37 -4.83 8.48 -11.71
N THR A 38 -5.61 9.56 -11.62
CA THR A 38 -5.54 10.54 -10.53
C THR A 38 -6.74 10.43 -9.59
N SER A 39 -7.48 9.33 -9.68
CA SER A 39 -8.59 9.00 -8.80
C SER A 39 -8.68 7.48 -8.64
N ALA A 40 -9.39 7.03 -7.64
CA ALA A 40 -9.67 5.61 -7.43
C ALA A 40 -11.02 5.43 -6.75
N ILE A 41 -11.72 4.35 -7.08
CA ILE A 41 -13.02 4.00 -6.51
C ILE A 41 -12.82 2.85 -5.52
N GLY A 42 -13.22 3.06 -4.27
CA GLY A 42 -13.14 2.04 -3.25
C GLY A 42 -14.10 0.88 -3.47
N ARG A 43 -13.91 -0.20 -2.72
CA ARG A 43 -14.75 -1.40 -2.84
C ARG A 43 -16.23 -1.14 -2.51
N PHE A 44 -16.52 -0.07 -1.77
CA PHE A 44 -17.89 0.34 -1.41
C PHE A 44 -18.31 1.60 -2.17
N ASP A 45 -17.74 1.83 -3.35
CA ASP A 45 -18.10 2.89 -4.30
C ASP A 45 -17.83 4.32 -3.83
N ILE A 46 -16.96 4.51 -2.86
CA ILE A 46 -16.52 5.84 -2.46
C ILE A 46 -15.27 6.22 -3.26
N THR A 47 -15.33 7.32 -3.98
CA THR A 47 -14.25 7.78 -4.83
C THR A 47 -13.30 8.71 -4.08
N MET A 48 -12.00 8.43 -4.16
CA MET A 48 -10.94 9.39 -3.83
C MET A 48 -10.48 10.06 -5.11
N SER A 49 -10.43 11.39 -5.11
CA SER A 49 -10.02 12.18 -6.27
C SER A 49 -8.82 13.06 -5.92
N SER A 50 -8.31 13.75 -6.93
CA SER A 50 -7.13 14.64 -6.77
C SER A 50 -5.90 13.90 -6.21
N LEU A 51 -5.74 12.65 -6.62
CA LEU A 51 -4.57 11.84 -6.27
C LEU A 51 -3.44 12.13 -7.26
N GLN A 52 -2.24 11.73 -6.90
CA GLN A 52 -1.10 11.78 -7.81
C GLN A 52 -1.03 10.47 -8.61
N GLU A 53 -0.53 10.54 -9.82
CA GLU A 53 -0.32 9.34 -10.64
C GLU A 53 0.99 8.66 -10.23
N LEU A 54 0.97 7.34 -10.09
CA LEU A 54 2.13 6.59 -9.59
C LEU A 54 3.37 6.77 -10.48
N THR A 55 3.17 6.92 -11.79
CA THR A 55 4.28 7.16 -12.73
C THR A 55 5.07 8.44 -12.44
N ASP A 56 4.46 9.41 -11.76
CA ASP A 56 5.09 10.68 -11.41
C ASP A 56 5.78 10.64 -10.03
N ALA A 57 5.73 9.50 -9.34
CA ALA A 57 6.27 9.38 -8.00
C ALA A 57 7.80 9.28 -8.01
N ASP A 58 8.41 9.90 -7.00
CA ASP A 58 9.82 9.69 -6.67
C ASP A 58 9.91 8.93 -5.34
N PRO A 59 10.00 7.59 -5.37
CA PRO A 59 10.02 6.78 -4.15
C PRO A 59 11.18 7.13 -3.20
N ALA A 60 12.29 7.64 -3.74
CA ALA A 60 13.44 8.02 -2.91
C ALA A 60 13.13 9.18 -1.96
N ALA A 61 12.09 9.96 -2.24
CA ALA A 61 11.68 11.08 -1.39
C ALA A 61 10.89 10.65 -0.14
N TYR A 62 10.59 9.36 0.01
CA TYR A 62 9.73 8.85 1.06
C TYR A 62 10.47 7.93 2.02
N ASP A 63 10.02 7.92 3.27
CA ASP A 63 10.60 7.13 4.35
C ASP A 63 9.80 5.85 4.63
N MET A 64 8.54 5.82 4.24
CA MET A 64 7.63 4.73 4.51
C MET A 64 6.70 4.50 3.34
N LEU A 65 6.42 3.23 3.06
CA LEU A 65 5.40 2.81 2.11
C LEU A 65 4.19 2.26 2.88
N PHE A 66 2.98 2.71 2.51
CA PHE A 66 1.73 2.19 3.05
C PHE A 66 0.87 1.61 1.94
N LEU A 67 0.46 0.36 2.12
CA LEU A 67 -0.42 -0.38 1.20
C LEU A 67 -1.72 -0.71 1.94
N PRO A 68 -2.82 0.02 1.69
CA PRO A 68 -4.11 -0.33 2.27
C PRO A 68 -4.64 -1.64 1.68
N GLY A 69 -5.57 -2.26 2.40
CA GLY A 69 -6.20 -3.51 1.98
C GLY A 69 -7.35 -3.30 1.02
N GLY A 70 -8.07 -4.37 0.79
CA GLY A 70 -9.18 -4.44 -0.14
C GLY A 70 -8.85 -5.28 -1.37
N PRO A 71 -9.85 -5.60 -2.20
CA PRO A 71 -9.65 -6.41 -3.41
C PRO A 71 -8.61 -5.86 -4.39
N HIS A 72 -8.27 -4.57 -4.29
CA HIS A 72 -7.24 -3.97 -5.14
C HIS A 72 -5.85 -4.58 -4.96
N TYR A 73 -5.64 -5.37 -3.90
CA TYR A 73 -4.33 -5.99 -3.66
C TYR A 73 -3.86 -6.82 -4.85
N GLN A 74 -4.79 -7.44 -5.59
CA GLN A 74 -4.45 -8.21 -6.79
C GLN A 74 -3.87 -7.32 -7.90
N LYS A 75 -4.43 -6.12 -8.05
CA LYS A 75 -3.93 -5.15 -9.04
C LYS A 75 -2.58 -4.58 -8.61
N LEU A 76 -2.40 -4.32 -7.32
CA LEU A 76 -1.10 -3.88 -6.80
C LEU A 76 -0.04 -4.95 -7.04
N GLU A 77 -0.36 -6.20 -6.74
CA GLU A 77 0.56 -7.34 -6.92
C GLU A 77 0.93 -7.57 -8.38
N SER A 78 0.02 -7.25 -9.30
CA SER A 78 0.24 -7.40 -10.75
C SER A 78 1.00 -6.24 -11.36
N SER A 79 1.25 -5.18 -10.63
CA SER A 79 1.95 -3.99 -11.12
C SER A 79 3.46 -4.14 -10.91
N GLU A 80 4.23 -4.19 -11.99
CA GLU A 80 5.69 -4.19 -11.90
C GLU A 80 6.21 -2.94 -11.19
N GLN A 81 5.59 -1.79 -11.41
CA GLN A 81 5.99 -0.54 -10.77
C GLN A 81 5.82 -0.61 -9.25
N VAL A 82 4.69 -1.15 -8.78
CA VAL A 82 4.46 -1.34 -7.35
C VAL A 82 5.50 -2.28 -6.75
N LEU A 83 5.75 -3.41 -7.39
CA LEU A 83 6.73 -4.39 -6.90
C LEU A 83 8.15 -3.82 -6.90
N THR A 84 8.51 -3.01 -7.88
CA THR A 84 9.80 -2.33 -7.94
C THR A 84 9.95 -1.33 -6.80
N ILE A 85 8.91 -0.56 -6.51
CA ILE A 85 8.89 0.38 -5.39
C ILE A 85 9.00 -0.36 -4.06
N LEU A 86 8.22 -1.41 -3.87
CA LEU A 86 8.27 -2.25 -2.67
C LEU A 86 9.68 -2.80 -2.43
N LYS A 87 10.28 -3.33 -3.48
CA LYS A 87 11.65 -3.85 -3.42
C LYS A 87 12.64 -2.77 -2.98
N ALA A 88 12.54 -1.57 -3.53
CA ALA A 88 13.42 -0.46 -3.17
C ALA A 88 13.30 -0.10 -1.69
N PHE A 89 12.07 -0.02 -1.16
CA PHE A 89 11.84 0.25 0.26
C PHE A 89 12.43 -0.85 1.14
N MET A 90 12.22 -2.11 0.77
CA MET A 90 12.74 -3.24 1.54
C MET A 90 14.27 -3.29 1.53
N GLU A 91 14.91 -3.10 0.39
CA GLU A 91 16.36 -3.13 0.27
C GLU A 91 17.04 -1.97 1.01
N GLN A 92 16.38 -0.81 1.08
CA GLN A 92 16.90 0.36 1.79
C GLN A 92 16.57 0.35 3.29
N GLY A 93 15.92 -0.69 3.78
CA GLY A 93 15.55 -0.79 5.19
C GLY A 93 14.52 0.24 5.64
N LYS A 94 13.73 0.78 4.71
CA LYS A 94 12.66 1.72 5.04
C LYS A 94 11.45 1.00 5.60
N LEU A 95 10.56 1.76 6.24
CA LEU A 95 9.33 1.20 6.79
C LEU A 95 8.37 0.81 5.67
N VAL A 96 7.74 -0.35 5.84
CA VAL A 96 6.66 -0.80 4.96
C VAL A 96 5.50 -1.25 5.83
N SER A 97 4.32 -0.71 5.56
CA SER A 97 3.10 -1.04 6.27
C SER A 97 2.06 -1.56 5.27
N ALA A 98 1.41 -2.64 5.63
CA ALA A 98 0.34 -3.24 4.83
C ALA A 98 -0.72 -3.81 5.77
N ILE A 99 -1.98 -3.71 5.37
CA ILE A 99 -3.09 -4.14 6.23
C ILE A 99 -4.06 -5.04 5.46
N CYS A 100 -4.75 -5.93 6.19
CA CYS A 100 -5.82 -6.79 5.71
C CYS A 100 -5.32 -7.77 4.64
N ALA A 101 -5.68 -7.57 3.37
CA ALA A 101 -5.22 -8.41 2.27
C ALA A 101 -3.83 -8.03 1.74
N ALA A 102 -3.39 -6.80 1.98
CA ALA A 102 -2.15 -6.27 1.41
C ALA A 102 -0.87 -6.97 1.89
N PRO A 103 -0.76 -7.49 3.13
CA PRO A 103 0.42 -8.25 3.54
C PRO A 103 0.73 -9.45 2.64
N THR A 104 -0.27 -10.00 1.96
CA THR A 104 -0.09 -11.08 0.98
C THR A 104 0.90 -10.69 -0.13
N ILE A 105 0.91 -9.42 -0.53
CA ILE A 105 1.85 -8.91 -1.54
C ILE A 105 3.29 -9.07 -1.04
N LEU A 106 3.55 -8.65 0.20
CA LEU A 106 4.87 -8.79 0.82
C LEU A 106 5.26 -10.26 0.97
N GLY A 107 4.31 -11.07 1.42
CA GLY A 107 4.54 -12.50 1.64
C GLY A 107 4.93 -13.24 0.37
N ARG A 108 4.23 -12.98 -0.72
CA ARG A 108 4.52 -13.62 -2.00
C ARG A 108 5.83 -13.16 -2.62
N GLN A 109 6.34 -12.01 -2.22
CA GLN A 109 7.67 -11.54 -2.63
C GLN A 109 8.79 -12.04 -1.69
N GLY A 110 8.45 -12.82 -0.67
CA GLY A 110 9.43 -13.39 0.26
C GLY A 110 9.84 -12.47 1.41
N TYR A 111 9.17 -11.33 1.59
CA TYR A 111 9.59 -10.34 2.60
C TYR A 111 9.09 -10.64 4.01
N LEU A 112 8.20 -11.62 4.19
CA LEU A 112 7.67 -11.99 5.52
C LEU A 112 8.34 -13.22 6.13
N LYS A 113 9.30 -13.81 5.45
CA LYS A 113 10.02 -14.99 5.94
C LYS A 113 10.72 -14.67 7.26
N GLY A 114 10.45 -15.50 8.27
CA GLY A 114 11.02 -15.31 9.61
C GLY A 114 10.46 -14.14 10.41
N LYS A 115 9.38 -13.51 9.93
CA LYS A 115 8.76 -12.36 10.60
C LYS A 115 7.39 -12.73 11.14
N ARG A 116 6.99 -12.07 12.22
CA ARG A 116 5.61 -12.15 12.70
C ARG A 116 4.74 -11.22 11.86
N TYR A 117 3.61 -11.73 11.40
CA TYR A 117 2.67 -10.95 10.59
C TYR A 117 1.25 -11.46 10.79
N THR A 118 0.30 -10.68 10.37
CA THR A 118 -1.09 -11.08 10.24
C THR A 118 -1.66 -10.54 8.94
N CYS A 119 -2.73 -11.13 8.47
CA CYS A 119 -3.43 -10.66 7.28
C CYS A 119 -4.91 -11.03 7.37
N PHE A 120 -5.68 -10.68 6.35
CA PHE A 120 -7.09 -11.05 6.28
C PHE A 120 -7.25 -12.57 6.41
N THR A 121 -8.23 -13.00 7.20
CA THR A 121 -8.36 -14.40 7.64
C THR A 121 -8.51 -15.42 6.52
N SER A 122 -9.02 -15.03 5.35
CA SER A 122 -9.11 -15.93 4.19
C SER A 122 -7.81 -16.01 3.39
N MET A 123 -6.81 -15.17 3.72
CA MET A 123 -5.50 -15.13 3.09
C MET A 123 -4.51 -15.92 3.95
N ASN A 124 -4.64 -17.23 3.97
CA ASN A 124 -3.90 -18.08 4.92
C ASN A 124 -2.74 -18.83 4.28
N GLU A 125 -2.06 -18.23 3.32
CA GLU A 125 -0.83 -18.79 2.78
C GLU A 125 0.28 -18.80 3.84
N ASP A 126 1.13 -19.81 3.77
CA ASP A 126 2.35 -19.85 4.59
C ASP A 126 3.47 -19.05 3.90
N PHE A 127 3.87 -17.95 4.51
CA PHE A 127 4.96 -17.10 4.02
C PHE A 127 6.28 -17.30 4.80
N GLY A 128 6.37 -18.36 5.62
CA GLY A 128 7.57 -18.69 6.36
C GLY A 128 7.79 -17.85 7.62
N GLY A 129 6.72 -17.21 8.09
CA GLY A 129 6.75 -16.41 9.30
C GLY A 129 6.12 -17.08 10.50
#